data_a0c49069d6c3b8e55052c78b8152c989
#
_entry.id   a0c49069d6c3b8e55052c78b8152c989
#
_cell.length_a   1.000
_cell.length_b   1.000
_cell.length_c   1.000
_cell.angle_alpha   90.00
_cell.angle_beta   90.00
_cell.angle_gamma   90.00
#
_symmetry.space_group_name_H-M   'P 1'
#
loop_
_entity.id
_entity.type
_entity.pdbx_description
1 polymer ?
#
loop_
_entity_poly.entity_id
_entity_poly.type
_entity_poly.pdbx_seq_one_letter_code
_entity_poly.pdbx_strand_id
1 'polypeptide(L)'
;MGHRPEHRAAPADYVVVGASHKTSSAALRDRLFIEDADVPAMLTALRQGGFDQALVISTCDRVEFHGAAIDPDRAVGTAREVLRRRAGGAADEFFDLTGMEAARHVFAVAASLESVVVGESDVLGQLKSAHALARDAGSIGRELESLMQHAYGAAKDVRANTAIAEGPVSLATAAVHAARNLFGNLENVAALLIGPAEMGVLMLDQFRNGGLRRVTVAAGNASRGQAMARIVEGHSVTYDDIPEALIGADLVICAAGLGRPMVTAAMLRDALRTRRRKPIFVLDVAIPNDADPDIADLEDAFLYDLDNLESISRSNRESRDAAMADAWQTIDRHITVFRDARAERDAVPVVADLRAHFEDTRAEILADNPHGDANEISRRLINRLLHKPSQILRAAARDTGADNPLSDAARDMFGLTPEKNVNQANPETDGKAPTGSEDE
;
A
#
# COMPACT_ATOMS: atom_id res chain seq x y z
N MET A 1 13.18 -16.07 44.49
CA MET A 1 13.82 -15.50 43.29
C MET A 1 12.73 -14.86 42.47
N GLY A 2 12.56 -13.54 42.57
CA GLY A 2 11.46 -12.83 41.90
C GLY A 2 11.70 -12.79 40.41
N HIS A 3 10.78 -13.37 39.63
CA HIS A 3 10.67 -13.13 38.23
C HIS A 3 10.34 -11.62 38.05
N ARG A 4 11.33 -10.83 37.60
CA ARG A 4 11.03 -9.52 37.01
C ARG A 4 10.19 -9.79 35.76
N PRO A 5 9.02 -9.17 35.59
CA PRO A 5 8.31 -9.23 34.33
C PRO A 5 9.27 -8.62 33.27
N GLU A 6 9.69 -9.43 32.31
CA GLU A 6 10.33 -8.91 31.11
C GLU A 6 9.39 -7.84 30.54
N HIS A 7 9.85 -6.62 30.46
CA HIS A 7 9.14 -5.54 29.78
C HIS A 7 8.89 -6.00 28.35
N ARG A 8 7.67 -6.42 28.11
CA ARG A 8 7.22 -6.81 26.78
C ARG A 8 7.37 -5.59 25.89
N ALA A 9 8.18 -5.71 24.84
CA ALA A 9 8.30 -4.67 23.82
C ALA A 9 6.90 -4.30 23.30
N ALA A 10 6.67 -3.00 23.16
CA ALA A 10 5.43 -2.52 22.52
C ALA A 10 5.25 -3.21 21.16
N PRO A 11 4.01 -3.48 20.72
CA PRO A 11 3.79 -4.05 19.41
C PRO A 11 4.39 -3.12 18.35
N ALA A 12 5.17 -3.68 17.43
CA ALA A 12 5.75 -2.92 16.32
C ALA A 12 4.65 -2.34 15.45
N ASP A 13 4.77 -1.08 15.06
CA ASP A 13 3.81 -0.43 14.17
C ASP A 13 4.30 -0.44 12.73
N TYR A 14 3.39 -0.34 11.76
CA TYR A 14 3.76 -0.33 10.34
C TYR A 14 4.32 1.04 9.95
N VAL A 15 5.29 1.01 9.05
CA VAL A 15 5.97 2.22 8.54
C VAL A 15 6.15 2.08 7.04
N VAL A 16 5.80 3.11 6.28
CA VAL A 16 6.14 3.27 4.87
C VAL A 16 6.81 4.62 4.68
N VAL A 17 7.97 4.63 4.06
CA VAL A 17 8.68 5.87 3.68
C VAL A 17 9.17 5.73 2.26
N GLY A 18 8.91 6.73 1.41
CA GLY A 18 9.32 6.61 0.03
C GLY A 18 9.09 7.85 -0.82
N ALA A 19 9.34 7.65 -2.10
CA ALA A 19 9.05 8.56 -3.19
C ALA A 19 8.22 7.81 -4.24
N SER A 20 7.11 8.40 -4.67
CA SER A 20 6.23 7.82 -5.69
C SER A 20 6.00 8.84 -6.83
N HIS A 21 5.40 8.41 -7.92
CA HIS A 21 5.02 9.29 -9.02
C HIS A 21 4.11 10.46 -8.57
N LYS A 22 3.38 10.30 -7.45
CA LYS A 22 2.51 11.34 -6.88
C LYS A 22 3.27 12.41 -6.10
N THR A 23 4.44 12.06 -5.55
CA THR A 23 5.18 12.92 -4.61
C THR A 23 6.51 13.40 -5.15
N SER A 24 7.03 12.78 -6.23
CA SER A 24 8.38 13.03 -6.71
C SER A 24 8.49 13.01 -8.23
N SER A 25 9.49 13.72 -8.75
CA SER A 25 9.82 13.70 -10.18
C SER A 25 10.42 12.36 -10.61
N ALA A 26 10.24 11.98 -11.89
CA ALA A 26 10.84 10.77 -12.45
C ALA A 26 12.37 10.79 -12.34
N ALA A 27 12.99 11.97 -12.56
CA ALA A 27 14.45 12.13 -12.41
C ALA A 27 14.95 11.88 -10.99
N LEU A 28 14.13 12.18 -9.97
CA LEU A 28 14.46 11.84 -8.59
C LEU A 28 14.32 10.32 -8.37
N ARG A 29 13.24 9.70 -8.82
CA ARG A 29 13.03 8.24 -8.68
C ARG A 29 14.13 7.43 -9.38
N ASP A 30 14.58 7.87 -10.57
CA ASP A 30 15.71 7.24 -11.26
C ASP A 30 17.00 7.27 -10.43
N ARG A 31 17.30 8.38 -9.72
CA ARG A 31 18.44 8.47 -8.80
C ARG A 31 18.29 7.61 -7.57
N LEU A 32 17.06 7.46 -7.08
CA LEU A 32 16.75 6.65 -5.90
C LEU A 32 16.72 5.15 -6.19
N PHE A 33 16.61 4.76 -7.46
CA PHE A 33 16.47 3.37 -7.88
C PHE A 33 17.49 2.45 -7.22
N ILE A 34 17.02 1.33 -6.67
CA ILE A 34 17.80 0.33 -5.96
C ILE A 34 17.75 -0.96 -6.78
N GLU A 35 18.89 -1.43 -7.25
CA GLU A 35 18.99 -2.68 -7.95
C GLU A 35 18.81 -3.88 -6.99
N ASP A 36 18.31 -5.00 -7.48
CA ASP A 36 18.07 -6.21 -6.66
C ASP A 36 19.32 -6.67 -5.91
N ALA A 37 20.49 -6.51 -6.53
CA ALA A 37 21.78 -6.83 -5.91
C ALA A 37 22.09 -5.98 -4.66
N ASP A 38 21.60 -4.75 -4.59
CA ASP A 38 21.84 -3.80 -3.50
C ASP A 38 20.78 -3.93 -2.37
N VAL A 39 19.66 -4.60 -2.63
CA VAL A 39 18.56 -4.73 -1.66
C VAL A 39 19.00 -5.33 -0.33
N PRO A 40 19.81 -6.41 -0.25
CA PRO A 40 20.24 -6.98 1.03
C PRO A 40 21.03 -5.99 1.90
N ALA A 41 21.91 -5.18 1.28
CA ALA A 41 22.68 -4.16 1.99
C ALA A 41 21.77 -3.04 2.49
N MET A 42 20.78 -2.63 1.69
CA MET A 42 19.79 -1.64 2.07
C MET A 42 18.93 -2.11 3.24
N LEU A 43 18.42 -3.34 3.20
CA LEU A 43 17.65 -3.94 4.28
C LEU A 43 18.44 -3.99 5.59
N THR A 44 19.75 -4.30 5.51
CA THR A 44 20.63 -4.29 6.67
C THR A 44 20.74 -2.87 7.26
N ALA A 45 20.93 -1.85 6.43
CA ALA A 45 21.02 -0.46 6.86
C ALA A 45 19.71 0.02 7.53
N LEU A 46 18.54 -0.30 6.96
CA LEU A 46 17.24 0.04 7.53
C LEU A 46 17.04 -0.62 8.90
N ARG A 47 17.40 -1.90 9.05
CA ARG A 47 17.28 -2.61 10.33
C ARG A 47 18.20 -2.03 11.40
N GLN A 48 19.42 -1.67 11.07
CA GLN A 48 20.33 -0.97 12.00
C GLN A 48 19.81 0.42 12.38
N GLY A 49 19.00 1.02 11.50
CA GLY A 49 18.42 2.34 11.66
C GLY A 49 17.11 2.40 12.44
N GLY A 50 16.54 1.26 12.88
CA GLY A 50 15.33 1.24 13.71
C GLY A 50 14.14 0.47 13.14
N PHE A 51 14.26 -0.12 11.95
CA PHE A 51 13.26 -1.09 11.46
C PHE A 51 13.51 -2.45 12.11
N ASP A 52 12.49 -3.03 12.74
CA ASP A 52 12.55 -4.43 13.20
C ASP A 52 12.42 -5.39 12.03
N GLN A 53 11.62 -5.02 11.04
CA GLN A 53 11.38 -5.74 9.79
C GLN A 53 11.34 -4.73 8.64
N ALA A 54 11.88 -5.08 7.49
CA ALA A 54 11.92 -4.18 6.34
C ALA A 54 11.80 -4.92 5.00
N LEU A 55 11.21 -4.22 4.02
CA LEU A 55 11.06 -4.61 2.63
C LEU A 55 11.33 -3.37 1.77
N VAL A 56 12.01 -3.54 0.64
CA VAL A 56 12.32 -2.48 -0.31
C VAL A 56 11.55 -2.73 -1.59
N ILE A 57 10.77 -1.75 -2.02
CA ILE A 57 10.15 -1.72 -3.35
C ILE A 57 10.88 -0.67 -4.17
N SER A 58 11.43 -1.06 -5.31
CA SER A 58 12.13 -0.16 -6.23
C SER A 58 11.67 -0.45 -7.65
N THR A 59 10.83 0.42 -8.20
CA THR A 59 10.27 0.32 -9.55
C THR A 59 10.42 1.65 -10.28
N CYS A 60 9.89 1.75 -11.50
CA CYS A 60 9.83 3.02 -12.21
C CYS A 60 8.96 4.08 -11.52
N ASP A 61 7.91 3.64 -10.86
CA ASP A 61 6.89 4.53 -10.32
C ASP A 61 7.11 4.87 -8.85
N ARG A 62 7.95 4.06 -8.14
CA ARG A 62 8.18 4.24 -6.71
C ARG A 62 9.49 3.65 -6.22
N VAL A 63 10.05 4.28 -5.22
CA VAL A 63 11.07 3.71 -4.35
C VAL A 63 10.58 3.88 -2.92
N GLU A 64 10.20 2.78 -2.28
CA GLU A 64 9.54 2.77 -0.98
C GLU A 64 10.19 1.74 -0.04
N PHE A 65 10.33 2.10 1.21
CA PHE A 65 10.71 1.22 2.31
C PHE A 65 9.47 0.93 3.13
N HIS A 66 9.04 -0.33 3.13
CA HIS A 66 7.94 -0.80 3.96
C HIS A 66 8.51 -1.57 5.14
N GLY A 67 7.96 -1.37 6.32
CA GLY A 67 8.49 -2.03 7.50
C GLY A 67 7.54 -2.10 8.68
N ALA A 68 8.06 -2.70 9.76
CA ALA A 68 7.47 -2.65 11.07
C ALA A 68 8.57 -2.22 12.06
N ALA A 69 8.22 -1.33 13.00
CA ALA A 69 9.14 -0.77 13.96
C ALA A 69 8.47 -0.55 15.33
N ILE A 70 9.19 -0.84 16.40
CA ILE A 70 8.77 -0.51 17.78
C ILE A 70 8.84 1.00 18.01
N ASP A 71 9.78 1.67 17.34
CA ASP A 71 9.93 3.13 17.33
C ASP A 71 9.75 3.65 15.88
N PRO A 72 8.52 3.94 15.47
CA PRO A 72 8.21 4.40 14.11
C PRO A 72 8.91 5.71 13.74
N ASP A 73 9.05 6.65 14.68
CA ASP A 73 9.65 7.95 14.40
C ASP A 73 11.14 7.80 14.07
N ARG A 74 11.84 6.94 14.77
CA ARG A 74 13.23 6.61 14.49
C ARG A 74 13.39 5.94 13.13
N ALA A 75 12.51 5.00 12.81
CA ALA A 75 12.53 4.29 11.53
C ALA A 75 12.27 5.27 10.35
N VAL A 76 11.27 6.15 10.48
CA VAL A 76 10.98 7.22 9.51
C VAL A 76 12.19 8.13 9.32
N GLY A 77 12.80 8.62 10.43
CA GLY A 77 13.97 9.48 10.37
C GLY A 77 15.14 8.85 9.62
N THR A 78 15.41 7.56 9.90
CA THR A 78 16.45 6.79 9.22
C THR A 78 16.15 6.62 7.73
N ALA A 79 14.93 6.22 7.39
CA ALA A 79 14.53 6.01 6.00
C ALA A 79 14.63 7.31 5.17
N ARG A 80 14.15 8.43 5.71
CA ARG A 80 14.28 9.75 5.07
C ARG A 80 15.74 10.14 4.85
N GLU A 81 16.61 9.86 5.82
CA GLU A 81 18.05 10.16 5.69
C GLU A 81 18.72 9.30 4.60
N VAL A 82 18.35 8.02 4.52
CA VAL A 82 18.83 7.11 3.46
C VAL A 82 18.41 7.63 2.08
N LEU A 83 17.13 7.98 1.90
CA LEU A 83 16.61 8.53 0.66
C LEU A 83 17.26 9.87 0.31
N ARG A 84 17.44 10.76 1.28
CA ARG A 84 18.09 12.07 1.09
C ARG A 84 19.54 11.92 0.61
N ARG A 85 20.30 11.00 1.18
CA ARG A 85 21.68 10.73 0.74
C ARG A 85 21.71 10.22 -0.70
N ARG A 86 20.84 9.30 -1.07
CA ARG A 86 20.74 8.80 -2.45
C ARG A 86 20.30 9.90 -3.43
N ALA A 87 19.44 10.79 -3.00
CA ALA A 87 19.00 11.95 -3.80
C ALA A 87 20.08 13.01 -4.03
N GLY A 88 21.25 12.93 -3.35
CA GLY A 88 22.30 13.94 -3.43
C GLY A 88 22.07 15.16 -2.54
N GLY A 89 21.24 15.01 -1.50
CA GLY A 89 21.12 16.01 -0.40
C GLY A 89 20.03 17.08 -0.57
N ALA A 90 19.42 17.25 -1.76
CA ALA A 90 18.58 18.41 -2.06
C ALA A 90 17.07 18.13 -2.14
N ALA A 91 16.62 16.88 -2.06
CA ALA A 91 15.22 16.55 -2.26
C ALA A 91 14.52 16.28 -0.93
N ASP A 92 13.34 16.88 -0.75
CA ASP A 92 12.39 16.59 0.33
C ASP A 92 11.03 16.16 -0.24
N GLU A 93 11.06 15.54 -1.42
CA GLU A 93 9.89 15.01 -2.14
C GLU A 93 9.55 13.58 -1.65
N PHE A 94 9.68 13.34 -0.34
CA PHE A 94 9.42 12.05 0.29
C PHE A 94 8.16 12.13 1.14
N PHE A 95 7.40 11.04 1.14
CA PHE A 95 6.28 10.85 2.05
C PHE A 95 6.62 9.81 3.11
N ASP A 96 5.93 9.85 4.22
CA ASP A 96 5.92 8.81 5.24
C ASP A 96 4.50 8.57 5.76
N LEU A 97 4.24 7.33 6.09
CA LEU A 97 2.99 6.85 6.66
C LEU A 97 3.31 5.90 7.81
N THR A 98 2.49 5.93 8.85
CA THR A 98 2.64 5.03 10.00
C THR A 98 1.31 4.36 10.36
N GLY A 99 1.36 3.30 11.14
CA GLY A 99 0.17 2.61 11.61
C GLY A 99 -0.70 2.02 10.53
N MET A 100 -1.99 2.15 10.71
CA MET A 100 -2.97 1.61 9.75
C MET A 100 -3.01 2.36 8.42
N GLU A 101 -2.55 3.61 8.36
CA GLU A 101 -2.39 4.33 7.10
C GLU A 101 -1.29 3.71 6.25
N ALA A 102 -0.16 3.34 6.86
CA ALA A 102 0.91 2.59 6.19
C ALA A 102 0.39 1.23 5.68
N ALA A 103 -0.36 0.49 6.50
CA ALA A 103 -0.96 -0.78 6.10
C ALA A 103 -1.91 -0.60 4.91
N ARG A 104 -2.80 0.42 4.95
CA ARG A 104 -3.74 0.74 3.87
C ARG A 104 -3.00 1.08 2.57
N HIS A 105 -1.91 1.82 2.65
CA HIS A 105 -1.06 2.11 1.49
C HIS A 105 -0.48 0.84 0.87
N VAL A 106 0.05 -0.09 1.68
CA VAL A 106 0.55 -1.38 1.18
C VAL A 106 -0.53 -2.17 0.44
N PHE A 107 -1.76 -2.20 0.96
CA PHE A 107 -2.90 -2.85 0.29
C PHE A 107 -3.24 -2.18 -1.03
N ALA A 108 -3.26 -0.84 -1.06
CA ALA A 108 -3.54 -0.06 -2.27
C ALA A 108 -2.44 -0.26 -3.33
N VAL A 109 -1.16 -0.30 -2.94
CA VAL A 109 -0.03 -0.63 -3.82
C VAL A 109 -0.18 -2.03 -4.38
N ALA A 110 -0.47 -3.04 -3.55
CA ALA A 110 -0.66 -4.41 -3.99
C ALA A 110 -1.81 -4.55 -5.00
N ALA A 111 -2.87 -3.75 -4.85
CA ALA A 111 -4.02 -3.71 -5.75
C ALA A 111 -3.83 -2.77 -6.96
N SER A 112 -2.65 -2.16 -7.13
CA SER A 112 -2.32 -1.21 -8.20
C SER A 112 -3.19 0.05 -8.21
N LEU A 113 -3.77 0.45 -7.05
CA LEU A 113 -4.57 1.68 -6.92
C LEU A 113 -3.70 2.93 -6.74
N GLU A 114 -2.44 2.72 -6.36
CA GLU A 114 -1.42 3.77 -6.19
C GLU A 114 -0.45 3.84 -7.37
N SER A 115 -0.72 3.19 -8.49
CA SER A 115 0.09 3.19 -9.70
C SER A 115 -0.33 4.29 -10.67
N VAL A 116 0.57 4.70 -11.57
CA VAL A 116 0.25 5.63 -12.68
C VAL A 116 -0.89 5.05 -13.51
N VAL A 117 -0.81 3.75 -13.78
CA VAL A 117 -1.88 3.00 -14.44
C VAL A 117 -2.59 2.15 -13.42
N VAL A 118 -3.74 2.64 -13.02
CA VAL A 118 -4.55 1.94 -12.03
C VAL A 118 -5.04 0.60 -12.59
N GLY A 119 -4.84 -0.47 -11.81
CA GLY A 119 -5.33 -1.81 -12.15
C GLY A 119 -4.40 -2.66 -13.01
N GLU A 120 -3.17 -2.21 -13.30
CA GLU A 120 -2.19 -3.02 -14.05
C GLU A 120 -1.74 -4.28 -13.31
N SER A 121 -1.24 -5.27 -14.08
CA SER A 121 -0.93 -6.60 -13.53
C SER A 121 0.40 -6.70 -12.80
N ASP A 122 1.34 -5.84 -13.13
CA ASP A 122 2.76 -6.06 -12.86
C ASP A 122 3.19 -5.67 -11.45
N VAL A 123 2.53 -4.67 -10.84
CA VAL A 123 2.85 -4.19 -9.48
C VAL A 123 2.76 -5.31 -8.44
N LEU A 124 1.72 -6.14 -8.52
CA LEU A 124 1.59 -7.27 -7.60
C LEU A 124 2.73 -8.28 -7.77
N GLY A 125 3.19 -8.50 -8.99
CA GLY A 125 4.35 -9.33 -9.32
C GLY A 125 5.63 -8.75 -8.70
N GLN A 126 5.88 -7.47 -8.93
CA GLN A 126 7.03 -6.74 -8.39
C GLN A 126 7.04 -6.74 -6.85
N LEU A 127 5.88 -6.50 -6.22
CA LEU A 127 5.73 -6.54 -4.76
C LEU A 127 6.04 -7.94 -4.20
N LYS A 128 5.61 -9.01 -4.87
CA LYS A 128 5.94 -10.39 -4.49
C LYS A 128 7.42 -10.70 -4.63
N SER A 129 8.06 -10.22 -5.69
CA SER A 129 9.51 -10.37 -5.89
C SER A 129 10.30 -9.63 -4.81
N ALA A 130 9.94 -8.39 -4.51
CA ALA A 130 10.53 -7.62 -3.42
C ALA A 130 10.36 -8.31 -2.05
N HIS A 131 9.17 -8.87 -1.80
CA HIS A 131 8.90 -9.64 -0.59
C HIS A 131 9.75 -10.91 -0.50
N ALA A 132 9.94 -11.64 -1.60
CA ALA A 132 10.82 -12.80 -1.65
C ALA A 132 12.28 -12.43 -1.35
N LEU A 133 12.81 -11.37 -1.99
CA LEU A 133 14.16 -10.85 -1.71
C LEU A 133 14.36 -10.48 -0.24
N ALA A 134 13.38 -9.80 0.37
CA ALA A 134 13.44 -9.40 1.77
C ALA A 134 13.36 -10.62 2.72
N ARG A 135 12.60 -11.67 2.35
CA ARG A 135 12.53 -12.93 3.09
C ARG A 135 13.86 -13.68 3.02
N ASP A 136 14.46 -13.77 1.84
CA ASP A 136 15.76 -14.44 1.63
C ASP A 136 16.89 -13.72 2.38
N ALA A 137 16.79 -12.39 2.52
CA ALA A 137 17.69 -11.57 3.34
C ALA A 137 17.40 -11.65 4.86
N GLY A 138 16.41 -12.44 5.31
CA GLY A 138 16.04 -12.56 6.72
C GLY A 138 15.47 -11.26 7.33
N SER A 139 14.91 -10.39 6.52
CA SER A 139 14.37 -9.08 6.94
C SER A 139 12.86 -9.09 7.20
N ILE A 140 12.18 -10.18 6.88
CA ILE A 140 10.75 -10.37 7.08
C ILE A 140 10.52 -11.12 8.38
N GLY A 141 9.63 -10.59 9.21
CA GLY A 141 9.11 -11.27 10.39
C GLY A 141 7.58 -11.37 10.33
N ARG A 142 6.99 -11.77 11.44
CA ARG A 142 5.55 -12.09 11.54
C ARG A 142 4.64 -10.93 11.10
N GLU A 143 4.98 -9.68 11.47
CA GLU A 143 4.12 -8.52 11.19
C GLU A 143 4.07 -8.23 9.69
N LEU A 144 5.23 -8.10 9.03
CA LEU A 144 5.27 -7.88 7.59
C LEU A 144 4.75 -9.07 6.78
N GLU A 145 5.04 -10.32 7.19
CA GLU A 145 4.48 -11.50 6.52
C GLU A 145 2.96 -11.45 6.54
N SER A 146 2.36 -11.17 7.71
CA SER A 146 0.91 -11.06 7.85
C SER A 146 0.33 -9.92 7.00
N LEU A 147 0.95 -8.73 7.02
CA LEU A 147 0.54 -7.59 6.21
C LEU A 147 0.54 -7.93 4.72
N MET A 148 1.63 -8.53 4.23
CA MET A 148 1.79 -8.87 2.81
C MET A 148 0.78 -9.92 2.35
N GLN A 149 0.54 -10.97 3.14
CA GLN A 149 -0.44 -12.01 2.79
C GLN A 149 -1.87 -11.44 2.69
N HIS A 150 -2.26 -10.56 3.61
CA HIS A 150 -3.57 -9.92 3.55
C HIS A 150 -3.66 -8.93 2.38
N ALA A 151 -2.60 -8.18 2.09
CA ALA A 151 -2.53 -7.29 0.93
C ALA A 151 -2.67 -8.05 -0.40
N TYR A 152 -2.03 -9.23 -0.51
CA TYR A 152 -2.19 -10.11 -1.69
C TYR A 152 -3.62 -10.64 -1.83
N GLY A 153 -4.27 -10.99 -0.72
CA GLY A 153 -5.68 -11.37 -0.70
C GLY A 153 -6.59 -10.26 -1.19
N ALA A 154 -6.38 -9.04 -0.69
CA ALA A 154 -7.13 -7.86 -1.10
C ALA A 154 -6.92 -7.53 -2.58
N ALA A 155 -5.68 -7.55 -3.07
CA ALA A 155 -5.36 -7.33 -4.48
C ALA A 155 -6.04 -8.34 -5.40
N LYS A 156 -6.10 -9.61 -4.99
CA LYS A 156 -6.81 -10.66 -5.73
C LYS A 156 -8.32 -10.41 -5.75
N ASP A 157 -8.89 -9.99 -4.62
CA ASP A 157 -10.33 -9.70 -4.51
C ASP A 157 -10.73 -8.49 -5.35
N VAL A 158 -9.97 -7.38 -5.27
CA VAL A 158 -10.14 -6.19 -6.12
C VAL A 158 -10.15 -6.59 -7.59
N ARG A 159 -9.18 -7.38 -8.03
CA ARG A 159 -9.03 -7.78 -9.42
C ARG A 159 -10.13 -8.71 -9.92
N ALA A 160 -10.65 -9.58 -9.05
CA ALA A 160 -11.67 -10.55 -9.40
C ALA A 160 -13.10 -9.96 -9.37
N ASN A 161 -13.34 -8.95 -8.53
CA ASN A 161 -14.68 -8.49 -8.20
C ASN A 161 -14.94 -7.01 -8.56
N THR A 162 -13.98 -6.33 -9.23
CA THR A 162 -14.16 -4.98 -9.75
C THR A 162 -13.67 -4.88 -11.19
N ALA A 163 -14.17 -3.90 -11.94
CA ALA A 163 -13.76 -3.65 -13.33
C ALA A 163 -12.41 -2.91 -13.43
N ILE A 164 -11.66 -2.75 -12.32
CA ILE A 164 -10.44 -1.94 -12.28
C ILE A 164 -9.34 -2.47 -13.22
N ALA A 165 -9.28 -3.78 -13.44
CA ALA A 165 -8.27 -4.42 -14.31
C ALA A 165 -8.62 -4.36 -15.82
N GLU A 166 -9.81 -3.90 -16.18
CA GLU A 166 -10.26 -3.90 -17.58
C GLU A 166 -9.75 -2.66 -18.34
N GLY A 167 -9.59 -1.53 -17.67
CA GLY A 167 -9.23 -0.25 -18.27
C GLY A 167 -7.90 -0.23 -19.02
N PRO A 168 -6.77 -0.67 -18.42
CA PRO A 168 -5.45 -0.64 -19.06
C PRO A 168 -5.37 -1.53 -20.31
N VAL A 169 -5.99 -2.70 -20.25
CA VAL A 169 -6.05 -3.64 -21.40
C VAL A 169 -6.84 -3.05 -22.56
N SER A 170 -7.92 -2.34 -22.28
CA SER A 170 -8.73 -1.66 -23.30
C SER A 170 -7.95 -0.55 -24.02
N LEU A 171 -7.16 0.27 -23.28
CA LEU A 171 -6.33 1.33 -23.88
C LEU A 171 -5.22 0.74 -24.75
N ALA A 172 -4.54 -0.28 -24.29
CA ALA A 172 -3.47 -0.91 -25.04
C ALA A 172 -4.00 -1.60 -26.33
N THR A 173 -5.19 -2.20 -26.24
CA THR A 173 -5.87 -2.76 -27.43
C THR A 173 -6.24 -1.66 -28.42
N ALA A 174 -6.73 -0.50 -27.96
CA ALA A 174 -7.04 0.64 -28.81
C ALA A 174 -5.78 1.17 -29.54
N ALA A 175 -4.63 1.27 -28.82
CA ALA A 175 -3.35 1.68 -29.39
C ALA A 175 -2.87 0.72 -30.50
N VAL A 176 -2.95 -0.60 -30.25
CA VAL A 176 -2.59 -1.63 -31.26
C VAL A 176 -3.53 -1.53 -32.49
N HIS A 177 -4.81 -1.30 -32.30
CA HIS A 177 -5.76 -1.11 -33.39
C HIS A 177 -5.42 0.13 -34.22
N ALA A 178 -5.14 1.27 -33.58
CA ALA A 178 -4.76 2.51 -34.26
C ALA A 178 -3.47 2.32 -35.08
N ALA A 179 -2.44 1.68 -34.51
CA ALA A 179 -1.21 1.40 -35.22
C ALA A 179 -1.38 0.40 -36.39
N ARG A 180 -2.24 -0.60 -36.26
CA ARG A 180 -2.57 -1.53 -37.36
C ARG A 180 -3.29 -0.83 -38.51
N ASN A 181 -4.12 0.15 -38.24
CA ASN A 181 -4.76 0.94 -39.31
C ASN A 181 -3.70 1.72 -40.13
N LEU A 182 -2.58 2.11 -39.52
CA LEU A 182 -1.51 2.83 -40.17
C LEU A 182 -0.53 1.90 -40.89
N PHE A 183 -0.09 0.82 -40.24
CA PHE A 183 1.01 -0.05 -40.71
C PHE A 183 0.55 -1.38 -41.29
N GLY A 184 -0.69 -1.79 -41.05
CA GLY A 184 -1.20 -3.12 -41.41
C GLY A 184 -0.61 -4.20 -40.51
N ASN A 185 0.53 -4.79 -40.91
CA ASN A 185 1.22 -5.81 -40.14
C ASN A 185 2.33 -5.19 -39.28
N LEU A 186 2.39 -5.55 -37.98
CA LEU A 186 3.35 -5.04 -37.02
C LEU A 186 4.71 -5.80 -37.02
N GLU A 187 4.83 -6.91 -37.73
CA GLU A 187 6.08 -7.71 -37.75
C GLU A 187 7.30 -6.93 -38.27
N ASN A 188 7.08 -6.01 -39.20
CA ASN A 188 8.13 -5.17 -39.78
C ASN A 188 8.31 -3.81 -39.09
N VAL A 189 7.45 -3.50 -38.13
CA VAL A 189 7.47 -2.26 -37.34
C VAL A 189 8.63 -2.32 -36.35
N ALA A 190 9.39 -1.22 -36.26
CA ALA A 190 10.42 -1.05 -35.23
C ALA A 190 9.90 -0.07 -34.16
N ALA A 191 9.94 -0.50 -32.90
CA ALA A 191 9.52 0.32 -31.79
C ALA A 191 10.71 0.93 -31.03
N LEU A 192 10.52 2.16 -30.55
CA LEU A 192 11.36 2.85 -29.58
C LEU A 192 10.53 3.08 -28.32
N LEU A 193 10.89 2.43 -27.22
CA LEU A 193 10.31 2.68 -25.89
C LEU A 193 11.19 3.72 -25.16
N ILE A 194 10.65 4.87 -24.85
CA ILE A 194 11.33 5.95 -24.12
C ILE A 194 10.83 5.95 -22.66
N GLY A 195 11.72 5.55 -21.73
CA GLY A 195 11.37 5.35 -20.33
C GLY A 195 10.67 3.99 -20.11
N PRO A 196 11.37 3.00 -19.53
CA PRO A 196 10.77 1.70 -19.25
C PRO A 196 9.88 1.75 -18.00
N ALA A 197 8.85 2.63 -18.04
CA ALA A 197 7.81 2.69 -17.04
C ALA A 197 6.72 1.65 -17.34
N GLU A 198 5.96 1.34 -16.34
CA GLU A 198 4.99 0.25 -16.30
C GLU A 198 3.96 0.30 -17.44
N MET A 199 3.39 1.51 -17.68
CA MET A 199 2.46 1.69 -18.81
C MET A 199 3.14 1.50 -20.16
N GLY A 200 4.36 2.01 -20.33
CA GLY A 200 5.13 1.82 -21.55
C GLY A 200 5.41 0.35 -21.84
N VAL A 201 5.73 -0.41 -20.79
CA VAL A 201 5.94 -1.86 -20.88
C VAL A 201 4.65 -2.59 -21.23
N LEU A 202 3.52 -2.25 -20.56
CA LEU A 202 2.21 -2.81 -20.87
C LEU A 202 1.81 -2.57 -22.33
N MET A 203 1.98 -1.34 -22.82
CA MET A 203 1.73 -1.02 -24.23
C MET A 203 2.61 -1.84 -25.14
N LEU A 204 3.92 -1.90 -24.86
CA LEU A 204 4.87 -2.65 -25.64
C LEU A 204 4.52 -4.13 -25.70
N ASP A 205 4.12 -4.75 -24.58
CA ASP A 205 3.72 -6.16 -24.52
C ASP A 205 2.47 -6.43 -25.39
N GLN A 206 1.50 -5.53 -25.39
CA GLN A 206 0.36 -5.66 -26.30
C GLN A 206 0.75 -5.54 -27.77
N PHE A 207 1.68 -4.65 -28.11
CA PHE A 207 2.22 -4.56 -29.46
C PHE A 207 3.01 -5.84 -29.83
N ARG A 208 3.77 -6.42 -28.92
CA ARG A 208 4.49 -7.69 -29.12
C ARG A 208 3.52 -8.86 -29.35
N ASN A 209 2.46 -8.94 -28.56
CA ASN A 209 1.37 -9.89 -28.76
C ASN A 209 0.68 -9.67 -30.13
N GLY A 210 0.67 -8.43 -30.59
CA GLY A 210 0.20 -8.04 -31.92
C GLY A 210 1.13 -8.34 -33.09
N GLY A 211 2.36 -8.86 -32.84
CA GLY A 211 3.33 -9.23 -33.87
C GLY A 211 4.61 -8.40 -33.90
N LEU A 212 4.73 -7.33 -33.09
CA LEU A 212 5.95 -6.50 -33.02
C LEU A 212 7.15 -7.34 -32.56
N ARG A 213 8.32 -7.19 -33.24
CA ARG A 213 9.54 -7.96 -32.93
C ARG A 213 10.77 -7.10 -32.64
N ARG A 214 10.88 -5.93 -33.24
CA ARG A 214 12.05 -5.06 -33.14
C ARG A 214 11.83 -3.97 -32.12
N VAL A 215 12.59 -3.97 -31.02
CA VAL A 215 12.43 -3.03 -29.93
C VAL A 215 13.77 -2.42 -29.56
N THR A 216 13.81 -1.09 -29.41
CA THR A 216 14.89 -0.35 -28.79
C THR A 216 14.33 0.34 -27.54
N VAL A 217 15.07 0.27 -26.43
CA VAL A 217 14.69 0.88 -25.16
C VAL A 217 15.63 2.05 -24.86
N ALA A 218 15.09 3.25 -24.74
CA ALA A 218 15.82 4.42 -24.27
C ALA A 218 15.57 4.65 -22.78
N ALA A 219 16.63 4.71 -21.97
CA ALA A 219 16.52 4.89 -20.54
C ALA A 219 17.59 5.84 -19.98
N GLY A 220 17.23 6.59 -18.93
CA GLY A 220 18.17 7.48 -18.23
C GLY A 220 19.20 6.73 -17.38
N ASN A 221 18.86 5.50 -16.93
CA ASN A 221 19.75 4.61 -16.21
C ASN A 221 20.14 3.42 -17.12
N ALA A 222 21.45 3.27 -17.40
CA ALA A 222 21.94 2.23 -18.31
C ALA A 222 21.62 0.81 -17.84
N SER A 223 21.77 0.51 -16.55
CA SER A 223 21.45 -0.81 -15.98
C SER A 223 19.97 -1.16 -16.15
N ARG A 224 19.09 -0.20 -15.90
CA ARG A 224 17.65 -0.36 -16.09
C ARG A 224 17.27 -0.54 -17.55
N GLY A 225 17.88 0.25 -18.45
CA GLY A 225 17.68 0.10 -19.89
C GLY A 225 18.12 -1.27 -20.38
N GLN A 226 19.28 -1.75 -19.94
CA GLN A 226 19.80 -3.08 -20.31
C GLN A 226 18.96 -4.22 -19.74
N ALA A 227 18.46 -4.08 -18.49
CA ALA A 227 17.57 -5.07 -17.89
C ALA A 227 16.27 -5.21 -18.70
N MET A 228 15.65 -4.09 -19.07
CA MET A 228 14.45 -4.08 -19.89
C MET A 228 14.72 -4.61 -21.30
N ALA A 229 15.82 -4.19 -21.94
CA ALA A 229 16.19 -4.66 -23.28
C ALA A 229 16.35 -6.19 -23.31
N ARG A 230 16.88 -6.80 -22.24
CA ARG A 230 16.95 -8.28 -22.12
C ARG A 230 15.57 -8.93 -22.06
N ILE A 231 14.62 -8.35 -21.31
CA ILE A 231 13.25 -8.86 -21.16
C ILE A 231 12.52 -8.82 -22.52
N VAL A 232 12.69 -7.72 -23.26
CA VAL A 232 12.02 -7.54 -24.56
C VAL A 232 12.82 -8.07 -25.75
N GLU A 233 13.98 -8.68 -25.52
CA GLU A 233 14.89 -9.20 -26.56
C GLU A 233 15.31 -8.11 -27.58
N GLY A 234 15.54 -6.88 -27.05
CA GLY A 234 15.82 -5.69 -27.83
C GLY A 234 17.19 -5.08 -27.54
N HIS A 235 17.35 -3.84 -27.92
CA HIS A 235 18.55 -3.02 -27.69
C HIS A 235 18.29 -1.93 -26.68
N SER A 236 19.34 -1.50 -25.96
CA SER A 236 19.26 -0.37 -25.05
C SER A 236 20.12 0.80 -25.54
N VAL A 237 19.59 2.02 -25.44
CA VAL A 237 20.26 3.28 -25.74
C VAL A 237 20.04 4.27 -24.58
N THR A 238 20.80 5.33 -24.54
CA THR A 238 20.59 6.42 -23.58
C THR A 238 19.55 7.43 -24.08
N TYR A 239 19.10 8.36 -23.24
CA TYR A 239 18.21 9.43 -23.68
C TYR A 239 18.87 10.39 -24.68
N ASP A 240 20.19 10.53 -24.65
CA ASP A 240 20.93 11.38 -25.60
C ASP A 240 20.90 10.81 -27.02
N ASP A 241 20.69 9.49 -27.16
CA ASP A 241 20.63 8.79 -28.43
C ASP A 241 19.23 8.79 -29.06
N ILE A 242 18.20 9.37 -28.39
CA ILE A 242 16.81 9.42 -28.89
C ILE A 242 16.73 9.99 -30.31
N PRO A 243 17.39 11.13 -30.68
CA PRO A 243 17.28 11.68 -32.00
C PRO A 243 17.72 10.70 -33.11
N GLU A 244 18.77 9.91 -32.86
CA GLU A 244 19.28 8.89 -33.80
C GLU A 244 18.34 7.66 -33.83
N ALA A 245 17.86 7.22 -32.68
CA ALA A 245 16.93 6.10 -32.55
C ALA A 245 15.59 6.36 -33.27
N LEU A 246 15.10 7.61 -33.27
CA LEU A 246 13.88 8.03 -33.99
C LEU A 246 13.98 7.77 -35.51
N ILE A 247 15.18 7.85 -36.09
CA ILE A 247 15.36 7.59 -37.53
C ILE A 247 14.99 6.13 -37.88
N GLY A 248 15.24 5.21 -36.94
CA GLY A 248 14.95 3.78 -37.11
C GLY A 248 13.57 3.34 -36.63
N ALA A 249 12.84 4.18 -35.87
CA ALA A 249 11.61 3.80 -35.22
C ALA A 249 10.36 4.13 -36.07
N ASP A 250 9.47 3.20 -36.22
CA ASP A 250 8.14 3.40 -36.83
C ASP A 250 7.08 3.68 -35.75
N LEU A 251 7.25 3.07 -34.57
CA LEU A 251 6.43 3.27 -33.37
C LEU A 251 7.30 3.85 -32.27
N VAL A 252 6.88 4.92 -31.63
CA VAL A 252 7.51 5.53 -30.47
C VAL A 252 6.54 5.46 -29.29
N ILE A 253 6.95 4.83 -28.20
CA ILE A 253 6.15 4.77 -26.95
C ILE A 253 6.88 5.64 -25.92
N CYS A 254 6.25 6.73 -25.54
CA CYS A 254 6.77 7.67 -24.54
C CYS A 254 6.16 7.33 -23.17
N ALA A 255 7.01 7.05 -22.19
CA ALA A 255 6.62 6.62 -20.86
C ALA A 255 7.64 7.02 -19.76
N ALA A 256 8.43 8.08 -19.96
CA ALA A 256 9.43 8.51 -18.99
C ALA A 256 8.86 9.46 -17.90
N GLY A 257 7.91 10.33 -18.25
CA GLY A 257 7.23 11.23 -17.32
C GLY A 257 8.16 12.26 -16.66
N LEU A 258 9.16 12.77 -17.40
CA LEU A 258 10.21 13.61 -16.84
C LEU A 258 9.81 15.10 -16.68
N GLY A 259 8.56 15.46 -17.00
CA GLY A 259 8.08 16.84 -16.92
C GLY A 259 8.65 17.77 -17.99
N ARG A 260 9.26 17.22 -19.02
CA ARG A 260 9.75 17.92 -20.22
C ARG A 260 9.59 17.01 -21.43
N PRO A 261 9.37 17.58 -22.63
CA PRO A 261 9.29 16.76 -23.82
C PRO A 261 10.59 15.97 -24.06
N MET A 262 10.47 14.66 -24.19
CA MET A 262 11.55 13.75 -24.58
C MET A 262 11.63 13.62 -26.10
N VAL A 263 10.48 13.78 -26.78
CA VAL A 263 10.36 13.82 -28.23
C VAL A 263 9.80 15.17 -28.62
N THR A 264 10.61 16.01 -29.25
CA THR A 264 10.17 17.32 -29.72
C THR A 264 9.74 17.26 -31.19
N ALA A 265 8.88 18.20 -31.60
CA ALA A 265 8.48 18.32 -33.01
C ALA A 265 9.69 18.56 -33.94
N ALA A 266 10.75 19.23 -33.46
CA ALA A 266 11.98 19.43 -34.21
C ALA A 266 12.74 18.13 -34.47
N MET A 267 12.95 17.31 -33.42
CA MET A 267 13.59 15.97 -33.52
C MET A 267 12.84 15.08 -34.52
N LEU A 268 11.51 15.05 -34.40
CA LEU A 268 10.68 14.21 -35.25
C LEU A 268 10.67 14.66 -36.70
N ARG A 269 10.66 15.98 -36.94
CA ARG A 269 10.78 16.59 -38.29
C ARG A 269 12.09 16.18 -38.95
N ASP A 270 13.21 16.21 -38.23
CA ASP A 270 14.53 15.82 -38.77
C ASP A 270 14.60 14.30 -39.03
N ALA A 271 14.04 13.48 -38.13
CA ALA A 271 13.90 12.04 -38.36
C ALA A 271 13.06 11.73 -39.59
N LEU A 272 11.89 12.36 -39.75
CA LEU A 272 10.99 12.18 -40.90
C LEU A 272 11.66 12.53 -42.23
N ARG A 273 12.47 13.59 -42.29
CA ARG A 273 13.26 13.94 -43.48
C ARG A 273 14.23 12.85 -43.85
N THR A 274 14.98 12.32 -42.86
CA THR A 274 15.95 11.24 -43.06
C THR A 274 15.30 9.96 -43.49
N ARG A 275 14.11 9.65 -42.96
CA ARG A 275 13.27 8.47 -43.26
C ARG A 275 12.53 8.54 -44.60
N ARG A 276 12.72 9.61 -45.39
CA ARG A 276 11.96 9.83 -46.64
C ARG A 276 10.47 9.85 -46.43
N ARG A 277 9.99 10.47 -45.33
CA ARG A 277 8.59 10.65 -44.93
C ARG A 277 7.86 9.33 -44.67
N LYS A 278 8.54 8.27 -44.22
CA LYS A 278 7.84 7.11 -43.67
C LYS A 278 7.13 7.54 -42.39
N PRO A 279 5.85 7.22 -42.20
CA PRO A 279 5.09 7.67 -41.06
C PRO A 279 5.66 7.14 -39.74
N ILE A 280 5.49 7.94 -38.68
CA ILE A 280 5.83 7.59 -37.31
C ILE A 280 4.57 7.66 -36.47
N PHE A 281 4.26 6.59 -35.76
CA PHE A 281 3.21 6.54 -34.75
C PHE A 281 3.84 6.86 -33.40
N VAL A 282 3.41 7.95 -32.75
CA VAL A 282 3.86 8.37 -31.44
C VAL A 282 2.74 8.13 -30.45
N LEU A 283 2.99 7.28 -29.45
CA LEU A 283 2.09 6.94 -28.39
C LEU A 283 2.65 7.52 -27.08
N ASP A 284 2.01 8.56 -26.57
CA ASP A 284 2.42 9.19 -25.31
C ASP A 284 1.53 8.72 -24.17
N VAL A 285 2.08 7.87 -23.32
CA VAL A 285 1.43 7.35 -22.12
C VAL A 285 2.09 7.84 -20.83
N ALA A 286 2.96 8.86 -20.96
CA ALA A 286 3.62 9.47 -19.83
C ALA A 286 2.71 10.47 -19.11
N ILE A 287 2.91 10.60 -17.80
CA ILE A 287 2.29 11.65 -16.97
C ILE A 287 3.38 12.30 -16.11
N PRO A 288 3.69 13.59 -16.36
CA PRO A 288 3.23 14.44 -17.47
C PRO A 288 3.77 13.99 -18.82
N ASN A 289 3.14 14.47 -19.90
CA ASN A 289 3.46 14.08 -21.28
C ASN A 289 4.93 14.28 -21.64
N ASP A 290 5.47 13.31 -22.39
CA ASP A 290 6.86 13.29 -22.90
C ASP A 290 6.97 13.73 -24.37
N ALA A 291 5.85 13.75 -25.09
CA ALA A 291 5.81 14.21 -26.48
C ALA A 291 5.39 15.67 -26.56
N ASP A 292 6.05 16.43 -27.42
CA ASP A 292 5.68 17.80 -27.74
C ASP A 292 4.32 17.82 -28.47
N PRO A 293 3.31 18.56 -27.99
CA PRO A 293 2.02 18.66 -28.67
C PRO A 293 2.10 19.10 -30.13
N ASP A 294 3.09 19.93 -30.51
CA ASP A 294 3.32 20.39 -31.87
C ASP A 294 3.65 19.25 -32.85
N ILE A 295 3.87 18.04 -32.37
CA ILE A 295 4.01 16.82 -33.19
C ILE A 295 2.72 16.54 -33.96
N ALA A 296 1.57 16.87 -33.41
CA ALA A 296 0.28 16.68 -34.04
C ALA A 296 0.13 17.48 -35.36
N ASP A 297 0.92 18.55 -35.54
CA ASP A 297 0.93 19.37 -36.75
C ASP A 297 1.84 18.84 -37.87
N LEU A 298 2.58 17.75 -37.63
CA LEU A 298 3.47 17.14 -38.62
C LEU A 298 2.70 16.15 -39.51
N GLU A 299 2.83 16.32 -40.84
CA GLU A 299 2.06 15.59 -41.85
C GLU A 299 2.21 14.04 -41.79
N ASP A 300 3.37 13.56 -41.40
CA ASP A 300 3.71 12.11 -41.36
C ASP A 300 3.93 11.59 -39.93
N ALA A 301 3.46 12.34 -38.91
CA ALA A 301 3.49 11.93 -37.51
C ALA A 301 2.06 11.78 -36.98
N PHE A 302 1.81 10.72 -36.23
CA PHE A 302 0.51 10.42 -35.65
C PHE A 302 0.67 10.34 -34.15
N LEU A 303 0.31 11.42 -33.45
CA LEU A 303 0.38 11.49 -32.00
C LEU A 303 -0.92 11.02 -31.37
N TYR A 304 -0.81 10.05 -30.46
CA TYR A 304 -1.89 9.59 -29.62
C TYR A 304 -1.45 9.66 -28.16
N ASP A 305 -2.26 10.28 -27.34
CA ASP A 305 -2.12 10.31 -25.88
C ASP A 305 -3.17 9.42 -25.20
N LEU A 306 -3.16 9.39 -23.86
CA LEU A 306 -4.13 8.61 -23.09
C LEU A 306 -5.56 9.07 -23.33
N ASP A 307 -5.81 10.38 -23.48
CA ASP A 307 -7.15 10.92 -23.72
C ASP A 307 -7.67 10.50 -25.11
N ASN A 308 -6.81 10.49 -26.13
CA ASN A 308 -7.16 9.98 -27.47
C ASN A 308 -7.51 8.49 -27.41
N LEU A 309 -6.71 7.68 -26.70
CA LEU A 309 -6.98 6.25 -26.56
C LEU A 309 -8.28 5.97 -25.79
N GLU A 310 -8.55 6.74 -24.73
CA GLU A 310 -9.81 6.64 -23.99
C GLU A 310 -11.02 6.93 -24.87
N SER A 311 -10.91 7.94 -25.76
CA SER A 311 -11.98 8.26 -26.70
C SER A 311 -12.25 7.13 -27.69
N ILE A 312 -11.20 6.43 -28.15
CA ILE A 312 -11.28 5.30 -29.07
C ILE A 312 -11.85 4.06 -28.37
N SER A 313 -11.41 3.80 -27.13
CA SER A 313 -11.80 2.60 -26.38
C SER A 313 -13.25 2.62 -25.89
N ARG A 314 -13.96 3.76 -25.98
CA ARG A 314 -15.31 3.98 -25.46
C ARG A 314 -15.47 3.63 -23.98
N SER A 315 -14.39 3.56 -23.23
CA SER A 315 -14.47 3.38 -21.80
C SER A 315 -14.84 4.72 -21.15
N ASN A 316 -16.10 4.84 -20.73
CA ASN A 316 -16.62 6.03 -20.07
C ASN A 316 -15.78 6.34 -18.81
N ARG A 317 -15.40 7.61 -18.64
CA ARG A 317 -14.80 8.14 -17.38
C ARG A 317 -15.61 7.72 -16.15
N GLU A 318 -16.95 7.78 -16.25
CA GLU A 318 -17.88 7.34 -15.20
C GLU A 318 -17.69 5.86 -14.81
N SER A 319 -17.40 4.98 -15.76
CA SER A 319 -17.14 3.57 -15.50
C SER A 319 -15.81 3.35 -14.76
N ARG A 320 -14.78 4.15 -15.05
CA ARG A 320 -13.49 4.09 -14.34
C ARG A 320 -13.59 4.62 -12.92
N ASP A 321 -14.29 5.74 -12.74
CA ASP A 321 -14.49 6.34 -11.41
C ASP A 321 -15.31 5.39 -10.51
N ALA A 322 -16.32 4.73 -11.06
CA ALA A 322 -17.09 3.69 -10.36
C ALA A 322 -16.21 2.48 -9.99
N ALA A 323 -15.42 1.95 -10.93
CA ALA A 323 -14.52 0.83 -10.68
C ALA A 323 -13.46 1.17 -9.63
N MET A 324 -12.95 2.41 -9.62
CA MET A 324 -12.03 2.91 -8.62
C MET A 324 -12.68 2.97 -7.23
N ALA A 325 -13.93 3.49 -7.14
CA ALA A 325 -14.66 3.55 -5.89
C ALA A 325 -14.92 2.14 -5.32
N ASP A 326 -15.34 1.19 -6.15
CA ASP A 326 -15.55 -0.21 -5.76
C ASP A 326 -14.26 -0.87 -5.28
N ALA A 327 -13.14 -0.59 -5.94
CA ALA A 327 -11.83 -1.10 -5.55
C ALA A 327 -11.39 -0.55 -4.19
N TRP A 328 -11.55 0.76 -3.94
CA TRP A 328 -11.25 1.36 -2.64
C TRP A 328 -12.15 0.82 -1.53
N GLN A 329 -13.45 0.63 -1.80
CA GLN A 329 -14.37 0.02 -0.83
C GLN A 329 -13.93 -1.40 -0.46
N THR A 330 -13.44 -2.16 -1.45
CA THR A 330 -12.91 -3.51 -1.21
C THR A 330 -11.65 -3.45 -0.35
N ILE A 331 -10.71 -2.52 -0.61
CA ILE A 331 -9.53 -2.31 0.25
C ILE A 331 -9.94 -1.97 1.68
N ASP A 332 -10.87 -1.04 1.88
CA ASP A 332 -11.28 -0.60 3.22
C ASP A 332 -11.95 -1.74 4.03
N ARG A 333 -12.69 -2.62 3.36
CA ARG A 333 -13.22 -3.85 3.97
C ARG A 333 -12.09 -4.79 4.41
N HIS A 334 -11.09 -5.03 3.56
CA HIS A 334 -9.94 -5.88 3.89
C HIS A 334 -9.08 -5.29 5.01
N ILE A 335 -8.89 -3.98 5.06
CA ILE A 335 -8.18 -3.28 6.13
C ILE A 335 -8.91 -3.44 7.47
N THR A 336 -10.24 -3.36 7.47
CA THR A 336 -11.04 -3.58 8.68
C THR A 336 -10.83 -5.00 9.22
N VAL A 337 -10.94 -6.02 8.37
CA VAL A 337 -10.69 -7.43 8.75
C VAL A 337 -9.25 -7.63 9.24
N PHE A 338 -8.27 -7.02 8.58
CA PHE A 338 -6.87 -7.11 8.97
C PHE A 338 -6.61 -6.47 10.35
N ARG A 339 -7.17 -5.28 10.60
CA ARG A 339 -7.07 -4.58 11.88
C ARG A 339 -7.65 -5.42 13.01
N ASP A 340 -8.85 -5.98 12.80
CA ASP A 340 -9.54 -6.77 13.81
C ASP A 340 -8.77 -8.08 14.11
N ALA A 341 -8.28 -8.77 13.07
CA ALA A 341 -7.43 -9.96 13.24
C ALA A 341 -6.08 -9.65 13.92
N ARG A 342 -5.52 -8.45 13.72
CA ARG A 342 -4.33 -7.99 14.45
C ARG A 342 -4.65 -7.77 15.92
N ALA A 343 -5.74 -7.06 16.23
CA ALA A 343 -6.18 -6.81 17.60
C ALA A 343 -6.43 -8.11 18.36
N GLU A 344 -7.10 -9.09 17.74
CA GLU A 344 -7.29 -10.42 18.33
C GLU A 344 -5.96 -11.13 18.64
N ARG A 345 -5.02 -11.12 17.69
CA ARG A 345 -3.67 -11.70 17.90
C ARG A 345 -2.91 -11.04 19.04
N ASP A 346 -3.02 -9.72 19.15
CA ASP A 346 -2.33 -8.95 20.21
C ASP A 346 -2.97 -9.20 21.58
N ALA A 347 -4.24 -9.58 21.64
CA ALA A 347 -4.93 -9.96 22.86
C ALA A 347 -4.56 -11.37 23.37
N VAL A 348 -4.22 -12.31 22.48
CA VAL A 348 -3.93 -13.72 22.84
C VAL A 348 -2.89 -13.86 23.97
N PRO A 349 -1.72 -13.16 23.94
CA PRO A 349 -0.77 -13.29 25.00
C PRO A 349 -1.25 -12.70 26.34
N VAL A 350 -2.04 -11.62 26.30
CA VAL A 350 -2.63 -11.02 27.51
C VAL A 350 -3.58 -12.01 28.19
N VAL A 351 -4.38 -12.70 27.39
CA VAL A 351 -5.27 -13.77 27.91
C VAL A 351 -4.48 -14.93 28.49
N ALA A 352 -3.36 -15.33 27.84
CA ALA A 352 -2.49 -16.37 28.35
C ALA A 352 -1.82 -15.97 29.67
N ASP A 353 -1.29 -14.73 29.75
CA ASP A 353 -0.67 -14.19 30.96
C ASP A 353 -1.69 -14.08 32.10
N LEU A 354 -2.93 -13.67 31.79
CA LEU A 354 -4.01 -13.60 32.76
C LEU A 354 -4.34 -15.00 33.31
N ARG A 355 -4.42 -16.01 32.43
CA ARG A 355 -4.65 -17.40 32.86
C ARG A 355 -3.51 -17.92 33.72
N ALA A 356 -2.26 -17.70 33.33
CA ALA A 356 -1.10 -18.10 34.11
C ALA A 356 -1.11 -17.45 35.49
N HIS A 357 -1.36 -16.13 35.57
CA HIS A 357 -1.49 -15.42 36.84
C HIS A 357 -2.59 -16.00 37.75
N PHE A 358 -3.71 -16.40 37.18
CA PHE A 358 -4.81 -17.01 37.96
C PHE A 358 -4.42 -18.38 38.48
N GLU A 359 -3.74 -19.21 37.66
CA GLU A 359 -3.28 -20.54 38.12
C GLU A 359 -2.16 -20.42 39.15
N ASP A 360 -1.23 -19.49 39.01
CA ASP A 360 -0.17 -19.23 40.01
C ASP A 360 -0.80 -18.79 41.36
N THR A 361 -1.73 -17.83 41.32
CA THR A 361 -2.47 -17.37 42.49
C THR A 361 -3.24 -18.51 43.16
N ARG A 362 -3.85 -19.39 42.38
CA ARG A 362 -4.55 -20.60 42.86
C ARG A 362 -3.56 -21.56 43.55
N ALA A 363 -2.40 -21.80 42.93
CA ALA A 363 -1.36 -22.70 43.50
C ALA A 363 -0.80 -22.16 44.83
N GLU A 364 -0.54 -20.84 44.92
CA GLU A 364 -0.11 -20.18 46.16
C GLU A 364 -1.14 -20.39 47.29
N ILE A 365 -2.45 -20.14 47.00
CA ILE A 365 -3.49 -20.24 48.01
C ILE A 365 -3.66 -21.69 48.50
N LEU A 366 -3.53 -22.67 47.60
CA LEU A 366 -3.60 -24.09 47.96
C LEU A 366 -2.39 -24.50 48.82
N ALA A 367 -1.20 -23.99 48.48
CA ALA A 367 0.03 -24.28 49.28
C ALA A 367 -0.05 -23.67 50.67
N ASP A 368 -0.58 -22.46 50.79
CA ASP A 368 -0.75 -21.76 52.10
C ASP A 368 -1.86 -22.34 52.96
N ASN A 369 -2.78 -23.11 52.35
CA ASN A 369 -3.93 -23.70 53.08
C ASN A 369 -4.14 -25.19 52.73
N PRO A 370 -3.20 -26.06 53.08
CA PRO A 370 -3.26 -27.47 52.68
C PRO A 370 -4.43 -28.28 53.30
N HIS A 371 -5.08 -27.72 54.32
CA HIS A 371 -6.22 -28.32 55.03
C HIS A 371 -7.49 -27.46 54.94
N GLY A 372 -7.50 -26.38 54.10
CA GLY A 372 -8.61 -25.50 53.92
C GLY A 372 -9.79 -26.23 53.20
N ASP A 373 -11.02 -25.93 53.61
CA ASP A 373 -12.16 -26.43 52.88
C ASP A 373 -12.38 -25.67 51.53
N ALA A 374 -13.18 -26.26 50.65
CA ALA A 374 -13.39 -25.69 49.32
C ALA A 374 -14.02 -24.26 49.35
N ASN A 375 -14.83 -23.97 50.36
CA ASN A 375 -15.50 -22.68 50.49
C ASN A 375 -14.49 -21.59 50.93
N GLU A 376 -13.62 -21.93 51.90
CA GLU A 376 -12.56 -21.01 52.33
C GLU A 376 -11.54 -20.74 51.24
N ILE A 377 -11.07 -21.79 50.53
CA ILE A 377 -10.10 -21.66 49.43
C ILE A 377 -10.68 -20.82 48.30
N SER A 378 -11.93 -21.10 47.86
CA SER A 378 -12.55 -20.35 46.77
C SER A 378 -12.79 -18.90 47.13
N ARG A 379 -13.21 -18.56 48.37
CA ARG A 379 -13.38 -17.18 48.85
C ARG A 379 -12.06 -16.44 48.89
N ARG A 380 -10.97 -17.06 49.35
CA ARG A 380 -9.63 -16.47 49.35
C ARG A 380 -9.15 -16.21 47.93
N LEU A 381 -9.39 -17.14 47.01
CA LEU A 381 -9.04 -17.00 45.59
C LEU A 381 -9.75 -15.80 44.97
N ILE A 382 -11.07 -15.73 45.11
CA ILE A 382 -11.86 -14.59 44.58
C ILE A 382 -11.37 -13.26 45.13
N ASN A 383 -11.15 -13.17 46.46
CA ASN A 383 -10.68 -11.95 47.10
C ASN A 383 -9.27 -11.53 46.57
N ARG A 384 -8.37 -12.50 46.40
CA ARG A 384 -7.03 -12.23 45.90
C ARG A 384 -7.03 -11.74 44.45
N LEU A 385 -7.81 -12.42 43.58
CA LEU A 385 -7.96 -12.05 42.16
C LEU A 385 -8.64 -10.69 41.98
N LEU A 386 -9.65 -10.36 42.78
CA LEU A 386 -10.38 -9.10 42.71
C LEU A 386 -9.63 -7.93 43.37
N HIS A 387 -8.62 -8.18 44.21
CA HIS A 387 -7.97 -7.12 44.98
C HIS A 387 -7.39 -6.00 44.09
N LYS A 388 -6.54 -6.37 43.14
CA LYS A 388 -5.88 -5.40 42.24
C LYS A 388 -6.86 -4.73 41.25
N PRO A 389 -7.73 -5.47 40.55
CA PRO A 389 -8.77 -4.87 39.71
C PRO A 389 -9.66 -3.86 40.48
N SER A 390 -10.10 -4.22 41.69
CA SER A 390 -10.94 -3.32 42.50
C SER A 390 -10.21 -2.04 42.89
N GLN A 391 -8.90 -2.12 43.18
CA GLN A 391 -8.12 -0.92 43.48
C GLN A 391 -8.00 0.00 42.26
N ILE A 392 -7.74 -0.57 41.08
CA ILE A 392 -7.60 0.18 39.83
C ILE A 392 -8.95 0.85 39.44
N LEU A 393 -10.06 0.11 39.51
CA LEU A 393 -11.39 0.65 39.24
C LEU A 393 -11.76 1.79 40.18
N ARG A 394 -11.46 1.67 41.50
CA ARG A 394 -11.71 2.76 42.47
C ARG A 394 -10.82 3.98 42.22
N ALA A 395 -9.57 3.80 41.79
CA ALA A 395 -8.68 4.89 41.46
C ALA A 395 -9.19 5.63 40.20
N ALA A 396 -9.50 4.90 39.14
CA ALA A 396 -10.02 5.45 37.90
C ALA A 396 -11.37 6.19 38.11
N ALA A 397 -12.26 5.68 38.97
CA ALA A 397 -13.52 6.36 39.30
C ALA A 397 -13.34 7.70 40.03
N ARG A 398 -12.22 7.89 40.74
CA ARG A 398 -11.90 9.20 41.37
C ARG A 398 -11.44 10.25 40.37
N ASP A 399 -10.76 9.79 39.30
CA ASP A 399 -10.14 10.67 38.32
C ASP A 399 -11.12 11.08 37.20
N THR A 400 -12.06 10.20 36.80
CA THR A 400 -12.94 10.40 35.64
C THR A 400 -14.43 10.53 35.97
N GLY A 401 -14.86 10.32 37.22
CA GLY A 401 -16.27 10.38 37.61
C GLY A 401 -17.13 9.21 37.11
N ALA A 402 -18.41 9.49 36.77
CA ALA A 402 -19.38 8.46 36.40
C ALA A 402 -19.14 7.82 35.03
N ASP A 403 -18.57 8.57 34.10
CA ASP A 403 -18.23 8.09 32.74
C ASP A 403 -16.82 7.53 32.71
N ASN A 404 -16.62 6.33 33.25
CA ASN A 404 -15.33 5.68 33.32
C ASN A 404 -15.26 4.51 32.33
N PRO A 405 -14.52 4.64 31.19
CA PRO A 405 -14.38 3.58 30.19
C PRO A 405 -13.87 2.24 30.76
N LEU A 406 -13.05 2.32 31.82
CA LEU A 406 -12.54 1.11 32.49
C LEU A 406 -13.64 0.36 33.25
N SER A 407 -14.61 1.10 33.83
CA SER A 407 -15.75 0.48 34.50
C SER A 407 -16.69 -0.20 33.51
N ASP A 408 -16.88 0.38 32.33
CA ASP A 408 -17.70 -0.20 31.26
C ASP A 408 -17.02 -1.45 30.69
N ALA A 409 -15.72 -1.37 30.39
CA ALA A 409 -14.94 -2.52 29.98
C ALA A 409 -14.96 -3.67 31.00
N ALA A 410 -14.89 -3.36 32.30
CA ALA A 410 -15.00 -4.37 33.34
C ALA A 410 -16.39 -5.02 33.39
N ARG A 411 -17.46 -4.23 33.20
CA ARG A 411 -18.83 -4.79 33.10
C ARG A 411 -18.96 -5.73 31.92
N ASP A 412 -18.47 -5.33 30.78
CA ASP A 412 -18.50 -6.16 29.55
C ASP A 412 -17.69 -7.44 29.72
N MET A 413 -16.45 -7.35 30.23
CA MET A 413 -15.59 -8.54 30.46
C MET A 413 -16.20 -9.57 31.39
N PHE A 414 -16.95 -9.15 32.42
CA PHE A 414 -17.53 -10.05 33.41
C PHE A 414 -19.05 -10.24 33.27
N GLY A 415 -19.65 -9.70 32.20
CA GLY A 415 -21.10 -9.81 31.95
C GLY A 415 -21.95 -9.17 33.05
N LEU A 416 -21.47 -8.10 33.69
CA LEU A 416 -22.18 -7.43 34.78
C LEU A 416 -23.24 -6.51 34.22
N THR A 417 -24.50 -6.89 34.33
CA THR A 417 -25.64 -6.01 34.00
C THR A 417 -25.70 -4.84 34.98
N PRO A 418 -25.92 -3.59 34.52
CA PRO A 418 -26.17 -2.49 35.43
C PRO A 418 -27.42 -2.81 36.24
N GLU A 419 -27.32 -2.75 37.57
CA GLU A 419 -28.50 -2.84 38.44
C GLU A 419 -29.48 -1.75 37.99
N LYS A 420 -30.66 -2.15 37.56
CA LYS A 420 -31.79 -1.23 37.45
C LYS A 420 -32.00 -0.61 38.85
N ASN A 421 -31.80 0.67 39.00
CA ASN A 421 -32.11 1.41 40.19
C ASN A 421 -33.59 1.17 40.58
N VAL A 422 -33.82 0.21 41.47
CA VAL A 422 -35.11 -0.05 42.11
C VAL A 422 -35.24 0.88 43.31
N ASN A 423 -35.03 2.16 43.13
CA ASN A 423 -35.27 3.15 44.19
C ASN A 423 -35.86 4.45 43.61
N GLN A 424 -37.05 4.28 43.00
CA GLN A 424 -38.01 5.39 42.83
C GLN A 424 -39.41 4.82 42.59
N ALA A 425 -40.09 4.39 43.63
CA ALA A 425 -41.57 4.47 43.74
C ALA A 425 -41.99 4.05 45.15
N ASN A 426 -41.97 4.98 46.05
CA ASN A 426 -42.86 4.92 47.20
C ASN A 426 -43.73 6.18 47.14
N PRO A 427 -44.96 6.14 46.64
CA PRO A 427 -45.91 7.19 46.88
C PRO A 427 -46.52 6.94 48.24
N GLU A 428 -46.24 7.82 49.19
CA GLU A 428 -46.93 7.93 50.46
C GLU A 428 -48.43 7.99 50.22
N THR A 429 -49.10 7.02 50.79
CA THR A 429 -50.53 7.05 51.02
C THR A 429 -50.82 8.06 52.15
N ASP A 430 -51.25 9.24 51.82
CA ASP A 430 -51.88 10.12 52.78
C ASP A 430 -53.41 9.87 52.76
N GLY A 431 -53.85 9.29 53.84
CA GLY A 431 -55.27 9.06 54.12
C GLY A 431 -55.98 10.36 54.43
N LYS A 432 -57.13 10.57 53.83
CA LYS A 432 -58.17 11.38 54.35
C LYS A 432 -59.52 10.74 54.10
N ALA A 433 -60.18 10.43 55.21
CA ALA A 433 -61.48 9.86 55.28
C ALA A 433 -62.60 10.76 54.73
N PRO A 434 -63.75 10.19 54.37
CA PRO A 434 -64.84 10.96 53.75
C PRO A 434 -65.77 11.54 54.80
N THR A 435 -66.21 12.77 54.60
CA THR A 435 -67.43 13.31 55.24
C THR A 435 -68.50 13.49 54.15
N GLY A 436 -69.64 12.88 54.48
CA GLY A 436 -70.84 12.81 53.66
C GLY A 436 -71.61 14.07 53.55
N SER A 437 -72.71 13.91 52.98
CA SER A 437 -74.09 14.46 52.93
C SER A 437 -74.44 14.80 51.48
N GLU A 438 -75.41 14.07 50.91
CA GLU A 438 -76.84 14.37 50.87
C GLU A 438 -77.22 15.44 49.81
N ASP A 439 -78.19 14.98 49.05
CA ASP A 439 -79.20 15.74 48.26
C ASP A 439 -78.83 16.29 46.89
N GLU A 440 -79.39 15.80 45.87
CA GLU A 440 -80.68 15.68 45.17
C GLU A 440 -80.54 14.85 43.89
#